data_501b0fb1e25ac511663afd8929cfcad4
#
_entry.id   501b0fb1e25ac511663afd8929cfcad4
#
_cell.length_a   1.000
_cell.length_b   1.000
_cell.length_c   1.000
_cell.angle_alpha   90.00
_cell.angle_beta   90.00
_cell.angle_gamma   90.00
#
_symmetry.space_group_name_H-M   'P 1'
#
loop_
_entity.id
_entity.type
_entity.pdbx_description
1 polymer ?
#
loop_
_entity_poly.entity_id
_entity_poly.type
_entity_poly.pdbx_seq_one_letter_code
_entity_poly.pdbx_strand_id
1 'polypeptide(L)' 'MDDNKLILISELISDKKRQEEELEFYEGELRKLLLRLTFLRHEISTTETIIKMITKEEVIDLRKYMARDEDGTAN' A
#
# COMPACT_ATOMS: atom_id res chain seq x y z
N MET A 1 9.04 7.92 -54.11
CA MET A 1 9.32 7.42 -52.79
C MET A 1 9.52 5.92 -52.83
N ASP A 2 10.48 5.42 -52.10
CA ASP A 2 10.77 4.01 -52.09
C ASP A 2 9.69 3.26 -51.30
N ASP A 3 9.14 2.19 -51.90
CA ASP A 3 8.11 1.40 -51.23
C ASP A 3 8.61 0.81 -49.93
N ASN A 4 9.89 0.48 -49.83
CA ASN A 4 10.51 -0.05 -48.63
C ASN A 4 10.49 0.98 -47.51
N LYS A 5 10.68 2.26 -47.81
CA LYS A 5 10.61 3.34 -46.83
C LYS A 5 9.19 3.50 -46.30
N LEU A 6 8.19 3.39 -47.18
CA LEU A 6 6.79 3.49 -46.78
C LEU A 6 6.42 2.34 -45.83
N ILE A 7 6.85 1.14 -46.15
CA ILE A 7 6.59 -0.02 -45.30
C ILE A 7 7.26 0.15 -43.94
N LEU A 8 8.52 0.58 -43.98
CA LEU A 8 9.28 0.79 -42.74
C LEU A 8 8.64 1.87 -41.86
N ILE A 9 8.24 2.98 -42.46
CA ILE A 9 7.58 4.06 -41.72
C ILE A 9 6.27 3.56 -41.12
N SER A 10 5.49 2.80 -41.89
CA SER A 10 4.23 2.24 -41.42
C SER A 10 4.45 1.33 -40.21
N GLU A 11 5.47 0.48 -40.29
CA GLU A 11 5.82 -0.41 -39.18
C GLU A 11 6.25 0.37 -37.93
N LEU A 12 7.05 1.41 -38.14
CA LEU A 12 7.50 2.24 -37.01
C LEU A 12 6.34 2.99 -36.36
N ILE A 13 5.40 3.46 -37.16
CA ILE A 13 4.21 4.12 -36.64
C ILE A 13 3.37 3.14 -35.82
N SER A 14 3.21 1.93 -36.32
CA SER A 14 2.49 0.86 -35.61
C SER A 14 3.18 0.52 -34.30
N ASP A 15 4.51 0.40 -34.34
CA ASP A 15 5.29 0.12 -33.14
C ASP A 15 5.15 1.24 -32.13
N LYS A 16 5.21 2.48 -32.59
CA LYS A 16 5.05 3.61 -31.70
C LYS A 16 3.70 3.59 -31.02
N LYS A 17 2.65 3.33 -31.78
CA LYS A 17 1.30 3.27 -31.23
C LYS A 17 1.18 2.19 -30.16
N ARG A 18 1.71 1.01 -30.46
CA ARG A 18 1.70 -0.09 -29.50
C ARG A 18 2.47 0.27 -28.22
N GLN A 19 3.63 0.90 -28.39
CA GLN A 19 4.45 1.33 -27.26
C GLN A 19 3.74 2.38 -26.42
N GLU A 20 3.05 3.30 -27.05
CA GLU A 20 2.28 4.31 -26.34
C GLU A 20 1.12 3.70 -25.56
N GLU A 21 0.45 2.74 -26.15
CA GLU A 21 -0.63 2.01 -25.47
C GLU A 21 -0.11 1.22 -24.26
N GLU A 22 1.05 0.60 -24.44
CA GLU A 22 1.69 -0.14 -23.37
C GLU A 22 2.12 0.79 -22.24
N LEU A 23 2.68 1.93 -22.59
CA LEU A 23 3.05 2.95 -21.61
C LEU A 23 1.83 3.41 -20.81
N GLU A 24 0.74 3.71 -21.50
CA GLU A 24 -0.50 4.14 -20.86
C GLU A 24 -1.02 3.07 -19.90
N PHE A 25 -0.96 1.82 -20.32
CA PHE A 25 -1.36 0.70 -19.48
C PHE A 25 -0.55 0.66 -18.19
N TYR A 26 0.78 0.74 -18.30
CA TYR A 26 1.64 0.68 -17.12
C TYR A 26 1.50 1.91 -16.24
N GLU A 27 1.29 3.06 -16.82
CA GLU A 27 1.00 4.26 -16.03
C GLU A 27 -0.29 4.11 -15.24
N GLY A 28 -1.29 3.46 -15.83
CA GLY A 28 -2.53 3.14 -15.14
C GLY A 28 -2.30 2.19 -13.98
N GLU A 29 -1.51 1.15 -14.21
CA GLU A 29 -1.17 0.19 -13.17
C GLU A 29 -0.38 0.85 -12.04
N LEU A 30 0.54 1.74 -12.41
CA LEU A 30 1.34 2.48 -11.43
C LEU A 30 0.43 3.33 -10.53
N ARG A 31 -0.54 4.02 -11.12
CA ARG A 31 -1.49 4.82 -10.33
C ARG A 31 -2.26 3.96 -9.34
N LYS A 32 -2.68 2.77 -9.77
CA LYS A 32 -3.37 1.82 -8.88
C LYS A 32 -2.48 1.38 -7.74
N LEU A 33 -1.22 1.09 -8.03
CA LEU A 33 -0.26 0.69 -7.02
C LEU A 33 0.03 1.82 -6.04
N LEU A 34 0.13 3.04 -6.52
CA LEU A 34 0.34 4.19 -5.65
C LEU A 34 -0.84 4.39 -4.70
N LEU A 35 -2.06 4.22 -5.19
CA LEU A 35 -3.25 4.25 -4.35
C LEU A 35 -3.20 3.13 -3.31
N ARG A 36 -2.85 1.93 -3.73
CA ARG A 36 -2.75 0.79 -2.83
C ARG A 36 -1.73 1.05 -1.72
N LEU A 37 -0.58 1.62 -2.09
CA LEU A 37 0.44 2.00 -1.12
C LEU A 37 -0.09 3.00 -0.10
N THR A 38 -0.82 3.99 -0.56
CA THR A 38 -1.41 5.00 0.31
C THR A 38 -2.37 4.36 1.30
N PHE A 39 -3.23 3.48 0.82
CA PHE A 39 -4.15 2.75 1.68
C PHE A 39 -3.44 1.88 2.70
N LEU A 40 -2.43 1.14 2.27
CA LEU A 40 -1.68 0.27 3.17
C LEU A 40 -0.96 1.06 4.25
N ARG A 41 -0.37 2.19 3.89
CA ARG A 41 0.28 3.05 4.88
C ARG A 41 -0.72 3.56 5.91
N HIS A 42 -1.90 3.91 5.45
CA HIS A 42 -2.96 4.36 6.34
C HIS A 42 -3.43 3.22 7.25
N GLU A 43 -3.62 2.04 6.70
CA GLU A 43 -4.01 0.85 7.46
C GLU A 43 -2.97 0.52 8.52
N ILE A 44 -1.69 0.56 8.15
CA ILE A 44 -0.60 0.30 9.09
C ILE A 44 -0.62 1.31 10.22
N SER A 45 -0.79 2.59 9.90
CA SER A 45 -0.85 3.65 10.89
C SER A 45 -2.01 3.44 11.85
N THR A 46 -3.17 3.08 11.32
CA THR A 46 -4.35 2.80 12.13
C THR A 46 -4.13 1.59 13.03
N THR A 47 -3.56 0.54 12.48
CA THR A 47 -3.26 -0.68 13.23
C THR A 47 -2.27 -0.41 14.36
N GLU A 48 -1.24 0.36 14.06
CA GLU A 48 -0.26 0.75 15.08
C GLU A 48 -0.93 1.54 16.22
N THR A 49 -1.83 2.44 15.87
CA THR A 49 -2.57 3.20 16.86
C THR A 49 -3.41 2.29 17.74
N ILE A 50 -4.09 1.34 17.13
CA ILE A 50 -4.90 0.36 17.87
C ILE A 50 -4.04 -0.46 18.80
N ILE A 51 -2.89 -0.92 18.31
CA ILE A 51 -1.95 -1.69 19.13
C ILE A 51 -1.51 -0.88 20.34
N LYS A 52 -1.17 0.38 20.13
CA LYS A 52 -0.76 1.26 21.21
C LYS A 52 -1.86 1.43 22.24
N MET A 53 -3.09 1.60 21.78
CA MET A 53 -4.23 1.75 22.68
C MET A 53 -4.46 0.49 23.50
N ILE A 54 -4.44 -0.66 22.86
CA ILE A 54 -4.64 -1.94 23.53
C ILE A 54 -3.52 -2.19 24.53
N THR A 55 -2.29 -1.98 24.10
CA THR A 55 -1.12 -2.17 24.98
C THR A 55 -1.22 -1.28 26.20
N LYS A 56 -1.63 -0.04 26.00
CA LYS A 56 -1.78 0.90 27.09
C LYS A 56 -2.86 0.45 28.06
N GLU A 57 -3.98 -0.02 27.55
CA GLU A 57 -5.07 -0.54 28.37
C GLU A 57 -4.65 -1.78 29.14
N GLU A 58 -3.97 -2.69 28.50
CA GLU A 58 -3.48 -3.89 29.14
C GLU A 58 -2.52 -3.57 30.30
N VAL A 59 -1.65 -2.62 30.09
CA VAL A 59 -0.73 -2.19 31.14
C VAL A 59 -1.51 -1.64 32.32
N ILE A 60 -2.51 -0.82 32.07
CA ILE A 60 -3.35 -0.26 33.11
C ILE A 60 -4.11 -1.35 33.85
N ASP A 61 -4.66 -2.30 33.12
CA ASP A 61 -5.40 -3.41 33.69
C ASP A 61 -4.49 -4.27 34.58
N LEU A 62 -3.28 -4.55 34.10
CA LEU A 62 -2.32 -5.30 34.89
C LEU A 62 -1.96 -4.60 36.18
N ARG A 63 -1.82 -3.30 36.14
CA ARG A 63 -1.54 -2.52 37.34
C ARG A 63 -2.65 -2.63 38.36
N LYS A 64 -3.88 -2.56 37.89
CA LYS A 64 -5.02 -2.75 38.77
C LYS A 64 -5.03 -4.12 39.39
N TYR A 65 -4.72 -5.12 38.59
CA TYR A 65 -4.64 -6.50 39.05
C TYR A 65 -3.56 -6.68 40.10
N MET A 66 -2.40 -6.13 39.87
CA MET A 66 -1.28 -6.20 40.79
C MET A 66 -1.59 -5.48 42.08
N ALA A 67 -2.25 -4.34 41.99
CA ALA A 67 -2.64 -3.59 43.18
C ALA A 67 -3.60 -4.39 44.07
N ARG A 68 -4.52 -5.12 43.46
CA ARG A 68 -5.44 -5.97 44.19
C ARG A 68 -4.70 -7.08 44.92
N ASP A 69 -3.75 -7.71 44.21
CA ASP A 69 -2.96 -8.78 44.80
C ASP A 69 -2.15 -8.27 45.97
N GLU A 70 -1.58 -7.09 45.82
CA GLU A 70 -0.80 -6.45 46.86
C GLU A 70 -1.65 -6.11 48.09
N ASP A 71 -2.91 -5.82 47.86
CA ASP A 71 -3.85 -5.54 48.93
C ASP A 71 -4.27 -6.80 49.68
N GLY A 72 -3.72 -7.91 49.27
CA GLY A 72 -4.00 -9.14 49.97
C GLY A 72 -5.23 -9.89 49.49
N THR A 73 -5.82 -9.41 48.49
CA THR A 73 -6.94 -10.10 47.92
C THR A 73 -6.48 -11.31 47.16
N ALA A 74 -5.32 -11.32 46.99
CA ALA A 74 -4.76 -12.42 46.46
C ALA A 74 -5.61 -13.35 45.86
N ASN A 75 -5.97 -13.33 45.39
CA ASN A 75 -6.64 -14.23 44.81
C ASN A 75 -7.27 -14.21 44.28
#